data_9e20482e6a2be2d79982f254a402b54d
#
_entry.id   9e20482e6a2be2d79982f254a402b54d
#
_cell.length_a   1.000
_cell.length_b   1.000
_cell.length_c   1.000
_cell.angle_alpha   90.00
_cell.angle_beta   90.00
_cell.angle_gamma   90.00
#
_symmetry.space_group_name_H-M   'P 1'
#
loop_
_entity.id
_entity.type
_entity.pdbx_description
1 polymer ?
#
loop_
_entity_poly.entity_id
_entity_poly.type
_entity_poly.pdbx_seq_one_letter_code
_entity_poly.pdbx_strand_id
1 'polypeptide(L)'
;MKKIKLFCYPWSGGNGALFFKYSKLLGENFEVVPADIEIDENKSFKENIVIAAEKVIDQLENSDKLILFGHSMGAVVSFEVAKVLADRINTDRMGLVISGMLPPTRELLGQLDSNLTCESAKKYSSELGMGNLDMLPDSFLNAVIEKMNKDNRFLKGYEKIGRAHV
;
A
#
# COMPACT_ATOMS: atom_id res chain seq x y z
N MET A 1 -3.91 -23.54 15.47
CA MET A 1 -2.50 -23.13 15.25
C MET A 1 -2.46 -21.62 15.09
N LYS A 2 -1.43 -20.94 15.64
CA LYS A 2 -1.26 -19.49 15.44
C LYS A 2 -0.98 -19.23 13.97
N LYS A 3 -1.82 -18.47 13.31
CA LYS A 3 -1.61 -18.05 11.92
C LYS A 3 -0.77 -16.80 11.84
N ILE A 4 -0.07 -16.63 10.73
CA ILE A 4 0.61 -15.39 10.37
C ILE A 4 -0.29 -14.68 9.38
N LYS A 5 -0.89 -13.56 9.80
CA LYS A 5 -1.67 -12.70 8.90
C LYS A 5 -0.73 -11.78 8.14
N LEU A 6 -0.74 -11.90 6.82
CA LEU A 6 0.08 -11.11 5.91
C LEU A 6 -0.82 -10.09 5.19
N PHE A 7 -0.82 -8.85 5.69
CA PHE A 7 -1.53 -7.75 5.07
C PHE A 7 -0.71 -7.18 3.93
N CYS A 8 -1.27 -7.19 2.73
CA CYS A 8 -0.56 -6.82 1.50
C CYS A 8 -1.12 -5.54 0.90
N TYR A 9 -0.35 -4.45 0.98
CA TYR A 9 -0.67 -3.15 0.40
C TYR A 9 -0.07 -3.03 -1.01
N PRO A 10 -0.89 -2.78 -2.04
CA PRO A 10 -0.46 -2.72 -3.43
C PRO A 10 0.23 -1.39 -3.78
N TRP A 11 0.78 -1.35 -4.98
CA TRP A 11 1.28 -0.14 -5.62
C TRP A 11 0.14 0.79 -6.05
N SER A 12 0.47 2.04 -6.39
CA SER A 12 -0.49 3.03 -6.92
C SER A 12 -1.21 2.49 -8.16
N GLY A 13 -2.53 2.61 -8.18
CA GLY A 13 -3.38 2.02 -9.22
C GLY A 13 -3.62 0.51 -9.07
N GLY A 14 -2.89 -0.16 -8.18
CA GLY A 14 -3.02 -1.60 -7.93
C GLY A 14 -4.23 -1.95 -7.07
N ASN A 15 -4.42 -3.26 -6.87
CA ASN A 15 -5.48 -3.82 -6.03
C ASN A 15 -4.89 -4.95 -5.18
N GLY A 16 -5.21 -4.97 -3.90
CA GLY A 16 -4.71 -5.96 -2.94
C GLY A 16 -5.09 -7.40 -3.30
N ALA A 17 -6.19 -7.63 -4.01
CA ALA A 17 -6.60 -8.96 -4.45
C ALA A 17 -5.55 -9.65 -5.35
N LEU A 18 -4.66 -8.89 -5.99
CA LEU A 18 -3.55 -9.44 -6.76
C LEU A 18 -2.59 -10.29 -5.93
N PHE A 19 -2.58 -10.08 -4.61
CA PHE A 19 -1.73 -10.84 -3.70
C PHE A 19 -2.31 -12.21 -3.31
N PHE A 20 -3.57 -12.51 -3.58
CA PHE A 20 -4.15 -13.83 -3.29
C PHE A 20 -3.40 -14.99 -3.96
N LYS A 21 -2.77 -14.75 -5.12
CA LYS A 21 -1.95 -15.76 -5.78
C LYS A 21 -0.81 -16.29 -4.90
N TYR A 22 -0.34 -15.50 -3.93
CA TYR A 22 0.74 -15.89 -3.03
C TYR A 22 0.27 -16.84 -1.91
N SER A 23 -1.02 -16.94 -1.61
CA SER A 23 -1.56 -17.84 -0.60
C SER A 23 -1.13 -19.29 -0.85
N LYS A 24 -1.11 -19.70 -2.13
CA LYS A 24 -0.68 -21.04 -2.53
C LYS A 24 0.82 -21.28 -2.36
N LEU A 25 1.64 -20.22 -2.40
CA LEU A 25 3.10 -20.30 -2.32
C LEU A 25 3.60 -20.24 -0.88
N LEU A 26 2.88 -19.57 0.01
CA LEU A 26 3.29 -19.33 1.40
C LEU A 26 2.90 -20.47 2.35
N GLY A 27 2.00 -21.37 1.92
CA GLY A 27 1.54 -22.49 2.72
C GLY A 27 0.50 -22.13 3.79
N GLU A 28 -0.02 -23.15 4.47
CA GLU A 28 -1.21 -23.08 5.35
C GLU A 28 -1.01 -22.23 6.62
N ASN A 29 0.24 -21.96 7.00
CA ASN A 29 0.56 -21.12 8.16
C ASN A 29 0.33 -19.63 7.91
N PHE A 30 0.19 -19.22 6.64
CA PHE A 30 -0.04 -17.84 6.25
C PHE A 30 -1.49 -17.62 5.80
N GLU A 31 -2.04 -16.53 6.25
CA GLU A 31 -3.28 -15.96 5.74
C GLU A 31 -2.98 -14.67 5.02
N VAL A 32 -3.07 -14.67 3.69
CA VAL A 32 -2.87 -13.46 2.88
C VAL A 32 -4.14 -12.62 2.94
N VAL A 33 -4.00 -11.42 3.48
CA VAL A 33 -5.08 -10.45 3.63
C VAL A 33 -4.82 -9.29 2.66
N PRO A 34 -5.61 -9.14 1.59
CA PRO A 34 -5.55 -7.95 0.77
C PRO A 34 -5.85 -6.71 1.59
N ALA A 35 -4.99 -5.71 1.51
CA ALA A 35 -5.10 -4.49 2.31
C ALA A 35 -5.07 -3.27 1.40
N ASP A 36 -6.21 -2.97 0.78
CA ASP A 36 -6.38 -1.72 0.04
C ASP A 36 -6.62 -0.56 1.01
N ILE A 37 -5.93 0.56 0.80
CA ILE A 37 -6.27 1.78 1.50
C ILE A 37 -7.48 2.44 0.83
N GLU A 38 -8.56 2.59 1.59
CA GLU A 38 -9.74 3.34 1.16
C GLU A 38 -9.51 4.82 1.48
N ILE A 39 -9.00 5.55 0.50
CA ILE A 39 -8.67 6.97 0.66
C ILE A 39 -9.94 7.80 0.72
N ASP A 40 -10.16 8.49 1.84
CA ASP A 40 -11.12 9.56 1.97
C ASP A 40 -10.40 10.89 1.67
N GLU A 41 -10.72 11.52 0.54
CA GLU A 41 -10.07 12.77 0.11
C GLU A 41 -10.43 13.98 1.01
N ASN A 42 -11.44 13.85 1.90
CA ASN A 42 -11.76 14.86 2.90
C ASN A 42 -10.91 14.74 4.17
N LYS A 43 -10.06 13.72 4.26
CA LYS A 43 -9.18 13.44 5.40
C LYS A 43 -7.72 13.67 5.03
N SER A 44 -6.93 14.06 6.00
CA SER A 44 -5.48 14.15 5.88
C SER A 44 -4.86 12.78 5.60
N PHE A 45 -3.61 12.77 5.13
CA PHE A 45 -2.81 11.54 5.00
C PHE A 45 -2.82 10.74 6.31
N LYS A 46 -2.54 11.42 7.43
CA LYS A 46 -2.47 10.78 8.75
C LYS A 46 -3.78 10.13 9.17
N GLU A 47 -4.91 10.79 8.97
CA GLU A 47 -6.23 10.24 9.32
C GLU A 47 -6.54 8.99 8.52
N ASN A 48 -6.25 8.99 7.22
CA ASN A 48 -6.41 7.79 6.37
C ASN A 48 -5.52 6.63 6.84
N ILE A 49 -4.27 6.90 7.26
CA ILE A 49 -3.37 5.88 7.80
C ILE A 49 -3.89 5.31 9.13
N VAL A 50 -4.41 6.15 10.02
CA VAL A 50 -5.01 5.68 11.28
C VAL A 50 -6.19 4.77 11.01
N ILE A 51 -7.09 5.12 10.09
CA ILE A 51 -8.21 4.27 9.68
C ILE A 51 -7.71 2.93 9.10
N ALA A 52 -6.67 2.96 8.28
CA ALA A 52 -6.08 1.72 7.76
C ALA A 52 -5.49 0.85 8.86
N ALA A 53 -4.86 1.44 9.87
CA ALA A 53 -4.35 0.71 11.03
C ALA A 53 -5.46 0.10 11.89
N GLU A 54 -6.57 0.80 12.08
CA GLU A 54 -7.75 0.27 12.78
C GLU A 54 -8.34 -0.94 12.06
N LYS A 55 -8.46 -0.91 10.74
CA LYS A 55 -8.90 -2.07 9.95
C LYS A 55 -7.98 -3.29 10.10
N VAL A 56 -6.68 -3.08 10.32
CA VAL A 56 -5.75 -4.19 10.64
C VAL A 56 -6.05 -4.75 12.02
N ILE A 57 -6.22 -3.89 13.03
CA ILE A 57 -6.51 -4.31 14.42
C ILE A 57 -7.81 -5.12 14.47
N ASP A 58 -8.86 -4.67 13.80
CA ASP A 58 -10.18 -5.32 13.77
C ASP A 58 -10.13 -6.76 13.21
N GLN A 59 -9.10 -7.05 12.41
CA GLN A 59 -8.90 -8.37 11.83
C GLN A 59 -7.89 -9.25 12.59
N LEU A 60 -7.27 -8.73 13.66
CA LEU A 60 -6.28 -9.48 14.44
C LEU A 60 -6.92 -10.17 15.65
N GLU A 61 -6.63 -11.45 15.79
CA GLU A 61 -6.85 -12.17 17.04
C GLU A 61 -5.63 -12.03 17.98
N ASN A 62 -5.86 -12.19 19.28
CA ASN A 62 -4.80 -12.04 20.28
C ASN A 62 -3.59 -12.98 20.11
N SER A 63 -3.76 -14.06 19.38
CA SER A 63 -2.72 -15.06 19.13
C SER A 63 -1.98 -14.92 17.81
N ASP A 64 -2.46 -14.05 16.89
CA ASP A 64 -1.90 -13.95 15.55
C ASP A 64 -0.55 -13.23 15.55
N LYS A 65 0.32 -13.65 14.62
CA LYS A 65 1.44 -12.85 14.18
C LYS A 65 1.01 -12.01 12.98
N LEU A 66 1.49 -10.79 12.92
CA LEU A 66 1.21 -9.82 11.86
C LEU A 66 2.46 -9.61 11.00
N ILE A 67 2.30 -9.67 9.70
CA ILE A 67 3.27 -9.11 8.76
C ILE A 67 2.56 -8.09 7.89
N LEU A 68 3.10 -6.89 7.84
CA LEU A 68 2.71 -5.85 6.88
C LEU A 68 3.67 -5.93 5.69
N PHE A 69 3.14 -6.16 4.52
CA PHE A 69 3.87 -6.11 3.26
C PHE A 69 3.36 -4.94 2.43
N GLY A 70 4.28 -4.16 1.88
CA GLY A 70 3.92 -3.08 0.95
C GLY A 70 4.88 -2.98 -0.22
N HIS A 71 4.33 -2.75 -1.42
CA HIS A 71 5.10 -2.50 -2.61
C HIS A 71 4.83 -1.09 -3.16
N SER A 72 5.89 -0.32 -3.46
CA SER A 72 5.80 1.05 -3.98
C SER A 72 4.96 1.95 -3.05
N MET A 73 3.81 2.49 -3.47
CA MET A 73 2.88 3.22 -2.60
C MET A 73 2.53 2.41 -1.34
N GLY A 74 2.24 1.12 -1.51
CA GLY A 74 1.94 0.23 -0.40
C GLY A 74 3.07 0.12 0.62
N ALA A 75 4.33 0.34 0.21
CA ALA A 75 5.47 0.39 1.11
C ALA A 75 5.38 1.60 2.05
N VAL A 76 4.98 2.77 1.54
CA VAL A 76 4.74 3.97 2.35
C VAL A 76 3.59 3.72 3.32
N VAL A 77 2.47 3.19 2.83
CA VAL A 77 1.29 2.90 3.64
C VAL A 77 1.60 1.91 4.74
N SER A 78 2.20 0.75 4.41
CA SER A 78 2.51 -0.29 5.40
C SER A 78 3.51 0.18 6.45
N PHE A 79 4.48 1.01 6.08
CA PHE A 79 5.43 1.62 7.00
C PHE A 79 4.74 2.57 7.99
N GLU A 80 3.86 3.46 7.53
CA GLU A 80 3.16 4.40 8.41
C GLU A 80 2.08 3.69 9.25
N VAL A 81 1.40 2.67 8.71
CA VAL A 81 0.51 1.79 9.47
C VAL A 81 1.27 1.06 10.57
N ALA A 82 2.46 0.52 10.28
CA ALA A 82 3.28 -0.15 11.28
C ALA A 82 3.63 0.78 12.46
N LYS A 83 3.92 2.05 12.19
CA LYS A 83 4.20 3.05 13.24
C LYS A 83 2.98 3.30 14.14
N VAL A 84 1.78 3.39 13.56
CA VAL A 84 0.54 3.54 14.34
C VAL A 84 0.28 2.30 15.18
N LEU A 85 0.52 1.12 14.62
CA LEU A 85 0.32 -0.16 15.32
C LEU A 85 1.33 -0.38 16.43
N ALA A 86 2.56 0.09 16.29
CA ALA A 86 3.61 -0.06 17.31
C ALA A 86 3.22 0.52 18.69
N ASP A 87 2.37 1.55 18.69
CA ASP A 87 1.83 2.15 19.92
C ASP A 87 0.59 1.40 20.47
N ARG A 88 0.05 0.42 19.75
CA ARG A 88 -1.24 -0.22 20.06
C ARG A 88 -1.18 -1.73 20.27
N ILE A 89 -0.16 -2.40 19.69
CA ILE A 89 0.00 -3.85 19.79
C ILE A 89 1.42 -4.21 20.22
N ASN A 90 1.61 -5.44 20.71
CA ASN A 90 2.96 -5.95 20.98
C ASN A 90 3.77 -6.10 19.70
N THR A 91 4.84 -5.31 19.56
CA THR A 91 5.72 -5.28 18.38
C THR A 91 6.48 -6.59 18.14
N ASP A 92 6.68 -7.43 19.18
CA ASP A 92 7.30 -8.76 19.01
C ASP A 92 6.50 -9.70 18.08
N ARG A 93 5.25 -9.32 17.81
CA ARG A 93 4.33 -10.06 16.94
C ARG A 93 4.23 -9.46 15.55
N MET A 94 4.89 -8.34 15.31
CA MET A 94 4.76 -7.57 14.08
C MET A 94 6.05 -7.64 13.25
N GLY A 95 5.91 -7.96 11.96
CA GLY A 95 6.95 -7.84 10.95
C GLY A 95 6.56 -6.82 9.89
N LEU A 96 7.55 -6.20 9.26
CA LEU A 96 7.37 -5.26 8.16
C LEU A 96 8.26 -5.63 6.99
N VAL A 97 7.68 -5.72 5.80
CA VAL A 97 8.39 -6.01 4.54
C VAL A 97 8.10 -4.89 3.54
N ILE A 98 9.14 -4.16 3.17
CA ILE A 98 9.11 -3.03 2.26
C ILE A 98 9.72 -3.43 0.92
N SER A 99 9.04 -3.14 -0.17
CA SER A 99 9.48 -3.48 -1.53
C SER A 99 9.30 -2.31 -2.48
N GLY A 100 10.32 -2.05 -3.32
CA GLY A 100 10.22 -1.13 -4.45
C GLY A 100 9.97 0.34 -4.08
N MET A 101 10.46 0.79 -2.92
CA MET A 101 10.33 2.19 -2.48
C MET A 101 11.55 2.63 -1.66
N LEU A 102 12.02 3.85 -1.93
CA LEU A 102 12.97 4.54 -1.07
C LEU A 102 12.29 5.03 0.23
N PRO A 103 13.06 5.34 1.29
CA PRO A 103 12.49 5.94 2.48
C PRO A 103 11.62 7.16 2.12
N PRO A 104 10.37 7.20 2.57
CA PRO A 104 9.45 8.26 2.14
C PRO A 104 9.87 9.61 2.73
N THR A 105 9.96 10.62 1.86
CA THR A 105 10.15 12.02 2.24
C THR A 105 9.07 12.87 1.59
N ARG A 106 8.73 14.01 2.22
CA ARG A 106 7.77 14.95 1.64
C ARG A 106 8.24 15.44 0.25
N GLU A 107 9.54 15.66 0.08
CA GLU A 107 10.12 16.08 -1.19
C GLU A 107 9.93 15.01 -2.27
N LEU A 108 10.30 13.76 -2.00
CA LEU A 108 10.15 12.66 -2.94
C LEU A 108 8.69 12.46 -3.35
N LEU A 109 7.79 12.39 -2.38
CA LEU A 109 6.38 12.13 -2.64
C LEU A 109 5.64 13.34 -3.22
N GLY A 110 6.11 14.55 -2.95
CA GLY A 110 5.60 15.79 -3.54
C GLY A 110 5.83 15.92 -5.05
N GLN A 111 6.81 15.19 -5.60
CA GLN A 111 7.14 15.18 -7.03
C GLN A 111 6.27 14.22 -7.85
N LEU A 112 5.44 13.39 -7.22
CA LEU A 112 4.58 12.44 -7.92
C LEU A 112 3.61 13.19 -8.86
N ASP A 113 3.48 12.72 -10.10
CA ASP A 113 2.46 13.24 -11.00
C ASP A 113 1.08 12.71 -10.57
N SER A 114 0.15 13.61 -10.28
CA SER A 114 -1.24 13.30 -9.90
C SER A 114 -2.26 13.70 -10.96
N ASN A 115 -1.78 14.02 -12.17
CA ASN A 115 -2.58 14.37 -13.33
C ASN A 115 -2.20 13.50 -14.56
N LEU A 116 -1.92 12.22 -14.31
CA LEU A 116 -1.59 11.26 -15.35
C LEU A 116 -2.74 11.16 -16.36
N THR A 117 -2.37 11.09 -17.64
CA THR A 117 -3.27 10.80 -18.76
C THR A 117 -2.95 9.42 -19.35
N CYS A 118 -3.82 8.89 -20.20
CA CYS A 118 -3.52 7.64 -20.91
C CYS A 118 -2.21 7.73 -21.70
N GLU A 119 -1.96 8.84 -22.35
CA GLU A 119 -0.76 9.05 -23.13
C GLU A 119 0.50 9.07 -22.25
N SER A 120 0.48 9.84 -21.15
CA SER A 120 1.62 9.88 -20.21
C SER A 120 1.87 8.54 -19.54
N ALA A 121 0.80 7.80 -19.19
CA ALA A 121 0.92 6.48 -18.58
C ALA A 121 1.51 5.44 -19.55
N LYS A 122 1.08 5.44 -20.80
CA LYS A 122 1.62 4.58 -21.87
C LYS A 122 3.11 4.86 -22.11
N LYS A 123 3.47 6.13 -22.22
CA LYS A 123 4.86 6.56 -22.37
C LYS A 123 5.71 6.09 -21.20
N TYR A 124 5.27 6.36 -19.95
CA TYR A 124 5.99 5.98 -18.74
C TYR A 124 6.16 4.45 -18.61
N SER A 125 5.11 3.68 -18.91
CA SER A 125 5.17 2.22 -18.91
C SER A 125 6.18 1.68 -19.92
N SER A 126 6.22 2.26 -21.12
CA SER A 126 7.19 1.90 -22.17
C SER A 126 8.63 2.19 -21.74
N GLU A 127 8.89 3.37 -21.18
CA GLU A 127 10.22 3.79 -20.70
C GLU A 127 10.75 2.89 -19.58
N LEU A 128 9.88 2.40 -18.71
CA LEU A 128 10.23 1.51 -17.59
C LEU A 128 10.22 0.02 -17.96
N GLY A 129 9.86 -0.35 -19.18
CA GLY A 129 9.73 -1.74 -19.59
C GLY A 129 8.64 -2.51 -18.85
N MET A 130 7.60 -1.83 -18.35
CA MET A 130 6.52 -2.41 -17.55
C MET A 130 5.44 -3.12 -18.38
N GLY A 131 5.65 -3.29 -19.68
CA GLY A 131 4.72 -3.91 -20.60
C GLY A 131 4.00 -2.92 -21.52
N ASN A 132 3.25 -3.45 -22.48
CA ASN A 132 2.56 -2.64 -23.48
C ASN A 132 1.11 -2.36 -23.03
N LEU A 133 0.86 -1.14 -22.56
CA LEU A 133 -0.47 -0.69 -22.15
C LEU A 133 -1.41 -0.43 -23.35
N ASP A 134 -0.89 -0.37 -24.59
CA ASP A 134 -1.72 -0.18 -25.79
C ASP A 134 -2.65 -1.37 -26.07
N MET A 135 -2.35 -2.53 -25.48
CA MET A 135 -3.20 -3.71 -25.59
C MET A 135 -4.40 -3.71 -24.63
N LEU A 136 -4.47 -2.75 -23.70
CA LEU A 136 -5.55 -2.67 -22.74
C LEU A 136 -6.70 -1.82 -23.30
N PRO A 137 -7.97 -2.18 -23.04
CA PRO A 137 -9.11 -1.33 -23.37
C PRO A 137 -8.98 0.03 -22.69
N ASP A 138 -9.30 1.10 -23.43
CA ASP A 138 -9.20 2.49 -22.90
C ASP A 138 -10.03 2.70 -21.63
N SER A 139 -11.21 2.06 -21.53
CA SER A 139 -12.04 2.14 -20.32
C SER A 139 -11.34 1.56 -19.09
N PHE A 140 -10.61 0.45 -19.26
CA PHE A 140 -9.83 -0.15 -18.17
C PHE A 140 -8.63 0.75 -17.80
N LEU A 141 -7.92 1.24 -18.82
CA LEU A 141 -6.77 2.11 -18.62
C LEU A 141 -7.17 3.42 -17.91
N ASN A 142 -8.29 4.03 -18.30
CA ASN A 142 -8.82 5.22 -17.64
C ASN A 142 -9.13 4.98 -16.16
N ALA A 143 -9.76 3.86 -15.81
CA ALA A 143 -10.06 3.52 -14.41
C ALA A 143 -8.79 3.33 -13.57
N VAL A 144 -7.76 2.68 -14.12
CA VAL A 144 -6.46 2.52 -13.46
C VAL A 144 -5.79 3.88 -13.24
N ILE A 145 -5.80 4.75 -14.26
CA ILE A 145 -5.18 6.08 -14.18
C ILE A 145 -5.91 6.97 -13.18
N GLU A 146 -7.23 6.94 -13.15
CA GLU A 146 -8.02 7.68 -12.16
C GLU A 146 -7.63 7.26 -10.75
N LYS A 147 -7.53 5.94 -10.51
CA LYS A 147 -7.06 5.41 -9.23
C LYS A 147 -5.63 5.85 -8.93
N MET A 148 -4.70 5.77 -9.90
CA MET A 148 -3.31 6.22 -9.71
C MET A 148 -3.24 7.70 -9.35
N ASN A 149 -4.03 8.55 -10.01
CA ASN A 149 -4.08 9.97 -9.72
C ASN A 149 -4.59 10.24 -8.29
N LYS A 150 -5.62 9.53 -7.85
CA LYS A 150 -6.11 9.60 -6.47
C LYS A 150 -5.04 9.16 -5.47
N ASP A 151 -4.39 8.03 -5.72
CA ASP A 151 -3.33 7.47 -4.89
C ASP A 151 -2.13 8.45 -4.80
N ASN A 152 -1.75 9.07 -5.92
CA ASN A 152 -0.65 10.02 -5.96
C ASN A 152 -1.01 11.34 -5.24
N ARG A 153 -2.26 11.82 -5.34
CA ARG A 153 -2.73 12.96 -4.52
C ARG A 153 -2.64 12.66 -3.04
N PHE A 154 -3.04 11.47 -2.63
CA PHE A 154 -2.92 11.01 -1.25
C PHE A 154 -1.46 11.01 -0.77
N LEU A 155 -0.54 10.46 -1.56
CA LEU A 155 0.90 10.43 -1.23
C LEU A 155 1.52 11.83 -1.16
N LYS A 156 1.07 12.79 -1.98
CA LYS A 156 1.52 14.19 -1.89
C LYS A 156 1.17 14.85 -0.56
N GLY A 157 0.11 14.39 0.08
CA GLY A 157 -0.28 14.80 1.42
C GLY A 157 0.58 14.19 2.54
N TYR A 158 1.66 13.46 2.20
CA TYR A 158 2.48 12.75 3.17
C TYR A 158 2.96 13.66 4.30
N GLU A 159 2.63 13.25 5.50
CA GLU A 159 3.13 13.83 6.74
C GLU A 159 3.76 12.71 7.56
N LYS A 160 5.01 12.90 7.95
CA LYS A 160 5.72 11.92 8.78
C LYS A 160 4.99 11.74 10.12
N ILE A 161 4.42 10.56 10.34
CA ILE A 161 3.76 10.21 11.60
C ILE A 161 4.83 9.85 12.63
N GLY A 162 5.07 10.74 13.59
CA GLY A 162 5.96 10.51 14.75
C GLY A 162 7.42 10.18 14.40
N ARG A 163 8.24 9.99 15.42
CA ARG A 163 9.54 9.30 15.28
C ARG A 163 9.28 7.81 15.48
N ALA A 164 9.72 6.98 14.52
CA ALA A 164 9.88 5.58 14.82
C ALA A 164 10.90 5.49 15.95
N HIS A 165 10.48 5.05 17.13
CA HIS A 165 11.43 4.57 18.12
C HIS A 165 11.90 3.21 17.56
N VAL A 166 13.09 3.21 16.96
CA VAL A 166 13.82 2.01 16.59
C VAL A 166 14.57 1.53 17.81
#